data_161884845d77e287a1d960f865e25640
#
_entry.id   161884845d77e287a1d960f865e25640
#
_cell.length_a   1.000
_cell.length_b   1.000
_cell.length_c   1.000
_cell.angle_alpha   90.00
_cell.angle_beta   90.00
_cell.angle_gamma   90.00
#
_symmetry.space_group_name_H-M   'P 1'
#
loop_
_entity.id
_entity.type
_entity.pdbx_description
1 polymer ?
#
loop_
_entity_poly.entity_id
_entity_poly.type
_entity_poly.pdbx_seq_one_letter_code
_entity_poly.pdbx_strand_id
1 'polypeptide(L)'
;MSIQEAIDPARLHAFIRSAHAREHPRLSSGVRESDPVEVTLEKLGLLREGRPTNAALLLIGMDPQRLCPRARIRVFYFRDISDFDEYPECTGTIGEQIDAVMRTIAVANPARITFPASSAGEDLVERTKRHESVAYPDLALREAITNALVHRDYTVVGSEVEVKIYSDRLVIQNPGRLMPGLTTDELRQDPHPSRRRNPLIAEIAGLDYWIERAGTDTTRMIKLCEDEGLPTPEFEDRSSGFTVTFYRDPWTWEILAGVGLKERQVKGVMHVKVHGEIGVTGYQEVAQVSKSTAVRDLRDLEGRGILDKHGAGPCTHYILGKVPKVP
;
A
#
# COMPACT_ATOMS: atom_id res chain seq x y z
N MET A 1 35.25 6.13 7.52
CA MET A 1 34.36 7.09 8.21
C MET A 1 34.29 6.66 9.68
N SER A 2 34.52 7.57 10.59
CA SER A 2 34.42 7.32 12.04
C SER A 2 32.96 7.22 12.47
N ILE A 3 32.71 6.65 13.65
CA ILE A 3 31.34 6.56 14.22
C ILE A 3 30.74 7.96 14.37
N GLN A 4 31.55 8.93 14.85
CA GLN A 4 31.14 10.31 15.08
C GLN A 4 30.73 11.06 13.81
N GLU A 5 31.30 10.69 12.64
CA GLU A 5 30.96 11.28 11.33
C GLU A 5 29.77 10.60 10.67
N ALA A 6 29.44 9.40 11.12
CA ALA A 6 28.49 8.52 10.43
C ALA A 6 27.13 8.45 11.13
N ILE A 7 27.14 8.42 12.45
CA ILE A 7 25.97 8.09 13.29
C ILE A 7 25.49 9.32 14.02
N ASP A 8 24.18 9.50 14.02
CA ASP A 8 23.52 10.52 14.83
C ASP A 8 23.19 9.95 16.23
N PRO A 9 23.86 10.41 17.28
CA PRO A 9 23.61 9.93 18.64
C PRO A 9 22.18 10.17 19.10
N ALA A 10 21.56 11.27 18.70
CA ALA A 10 20.19 11.62 19.09
C ALA A 10 19.19 10.64 18.47
N ARG A 11 19.38 10.27 17.20
CA ARG A 11 18.58 9.24 16.52
C ARG A 11 18.75 7.87 17.18
N LEU A 12 19.98 7.47 17.50
CA LEU A 12 20.23 6.21 18.20
C LEU A 12 19.52 6.16 19.54
N HIS A 13 19.63 7.22 20.36
CA HIS A 13 18.93 7.28 21.64
C HIS A 13 17.42 7.29 21.51
N ALA A 14 16.86 8.02 20.52
CA ALA A 14 15.42 8.03 20.24
C ALA A 14 14.94 6.62 19.82
N PHE A 15 15.70 5.94 18.98
CA PHE A 15 15.45 4.57 18.56
C PHE A 15 15.43 3.60 19.75
N ILE A 16 16.43 3.65 20.62
CA ILE A 16 16.51 2.79 21.83
C ILE A 16 15.33 3.06 22.77
N ARG A 17 14.97 4.33 23.02
CA ARG A 17 13.80 4.68 23.84
C ARG A 17 12.51 4.11 23.28
N SER A 18 12.27 4.27 21.97
CA SER A 18 11.09 3.74 21.28
C SER A 18 11.00 2.22 21.41
N ALA A 19 12.12 1.55 21.20
CA ALA A 19 12.21 0.10 21.27
C ALA A 19 12.04 -0.43 22.71
N HIS A 20 12.54 0.27 23.75
CA HIS A 20 12.29 -0.06 25.15
C HIS A 20 10.82 0.12 25.55
N ALA A 21 10.18 1.20 25.10
CA ALA A 21 8.77 1.46 25.37
C ALA A 21 7.84 0.35 24.83
N ARG A 22 8.34 -0.47 23.88
CA ARG A 22 7.62 -1.60 23.29
C ARG A 22 8.01 -2.96 23.86
N GLU A 23 8.80 -3.00 24.94
CA GLU A 23 9.26 -4.22 25.62
C GLU A 23 9.87 -5.26 24.68
N HIS A 24 10.63 -4.79 23.66
CA HIS A 24 11.15 -5.68 22.65
C HIS A 24 12.17 -6.68 23.25
N PRO A 25 11.98 -8.03 23.08
CA PRO A 25 12.79 -9.05 23.78
C PRO A 25 14.31 -8.95 23.57
N ARG A 26 14.77 -8.37 22.46
CA ARG A 26 16.21 -8.18 22.21
C ARG A 26 16.84 -7.06 23.00
N LEU A 27 16.08 -6.04 23.37
CA LEU A 27 16.58 -4.94 24.18
C LEU A 27 16.60 -5.30 25.67
N SER A 28 15.73 -6.21 26.10
CA SER A 28 15.80 -6.78 27.45
C SER A 28 17.14 -7.51 27.72
N SER A 29 17.89 -7.87 26.67
CA SER A 29 19.17 -8.61 26.75
C SER A 29 20.41 -7.75 26.92
N GLY A 30 20.28 -6.47 27.29
CA GLY A 30 21.45 -5.72 27.78
C GLY A 30 21.81 -4.41 27.10
N VAL A 31 20.99 -3.89 26.16
CA VAL A 31 21.16 -2.51 25.65
C VAL A 31 20.45 -1.55 26.59
N ARG A 32 21.17 -0.54 27.10
CA ARG A 32 20.65 0.49 27.99
C ARG A 32 20.69 1.85 27.32
N GLU A 33 19.76 2.72 27.66
CA GLU A 33 19.74 4.10 27.15
C GLU A 33 21.02 4.88 27.52
N SER A 34 21.63 4.53 28.68
CA SER A 34 22.85 5.13 29.18
C SER A 34 24.13 4.57 28.56
N ASP A 35 24.06 3.55 27.72
CA ASP A 35 25.26 2.98 27.11
C ASP A 35 25.88 3.98 26.12
N PRO A 36 27.22 4.05 26.04
CA PRO A 36 27.90 4.82 25.00
C PRO A 36 27.48 4.37 23.60
N VAL A 37 27.47 5.30 22.66
CA VAL A 37 27.06 5.03 21.25
C VAL A 37 27.76 3.80 20.66
N GLU A 38 29.07 3.71 20.83
CA GLU A 38 29.87 2.60 20.32
C GLU A 38 29.44 1.26 20.91
N VAL A 39 29.27 1.20 22.23
CA VAL A 39 28.81 0.00 22.94
C VAL A 39 27.41 -0.41 22.50
N THR A 40 26.53 0.55 22.30
CA THR A 40 25.16 0.31 21.81
C THR A 40 25.19 -0.29 20.39
N LEU A 41 25.97 0.30 19.48
CA LEU A 41 26.13 -0.20 18.13
C LEU A 41 26.72 -1.61 18.07
N GLU A 42 27.71 -1.90 18.92
CA GLU A 42 28.28 -3.25 19.06
C GLU A 42 27.25 -4.27 19.51
N LYS A 43 26.50 -3.96 20.59
CA LYS A 43 25.45 -4.82 21.12
C LYS A 43 24.32 -5.09 20.10
N LEU A 44 24.04 -4.14 19.23
CA LEU A 44 23.07 -4.28 18.14
C LEU A 44 23.65 -4.95 16.88
N GLY A 45 24.96 -5.27 16.85
CA GLY A 45 25.63 -5.81 15.68
C GLY A 45 25.77 -4.81 14.52
N LEU A 46 25.66 -3.51 14.82
CA LEU A 46 25.72 -2.42 13.84
C LEU A 46 27.15 -1.92 13.57
N LEU A 47 28.15 -2.49 14.27
CA LEU A 47 29.58 -2.29 13.99
C LEU A 47 30.20 -3.57 13.43
N ARG A 48 31.15 -3.38 12.53
CA ARG A 48 32.05 -4.42 12.04
C ARG A 48 33.47 -3.85 11.99
N GLU A 49 34.39 -4.49 12.71
CA GLU A 49 35.80 -4.03 12.80
C GLU A 49 35.90 -2.55 13.22
N GLY A 50 35.08 -2.14 14.20
CA GLY A 50 35.04 -0.75 14.70
C GLY A 50 34.42 0.28 13.75
N ARG A 51 33.81 -0.15 12.63
CA ARG A 51 33.18 0.74 11.64
C ARG A 51 31.68 0.48 11.55
N PRO A 52 30.87 1.53 11.38
CA PRO A 52 29.44 1.39 11.14
C PRO A 52 29.14 0.55 9.89
N THR A 53 28.21 -0.39 10.01
CA THR A 53 27.70 -1.18 8.89
C THR A 53 26.76 -0.33 8.01
N ASN A 54 26.48 -0.79 6.77
CA ASN A 54 25.45 -0.15 5.93
C ASN A 54 24.08 -0.12 6.61
N ALA A 55 23.77 -1.14 7.43
CA ALA A 55 22.53 -1.16 8.21
C ALA A 55 22.50 -0.01 9.24
N ALA A 56 23.62 0.24 9.95
CA ALA A 56 23.72 1.37 10.88
C ALA A 56 23.48 2.71 10.17
N LEU A 57 24.08 2.90 8.99
CA LEU A 57 23.92 4.11 8.20
C LEU A 57 22.49 4.31 7.73
N LEU A 58 21.87 3.27 7.19
CA LEU A 58 20.50 3.33 6.67
C LEU A 58 19.44 3.52 7.75
N LEU A 59 19.70 3.07 8.98
CA LEU A 59 18.73 3.13 10.07
C LEU A 59 18.89 4.38 10.96
N ILE A 60 20.14 4.78 11.25
CA ILE A 60 20.47 5.82 12.23
C ILE A 60 21.61 6.74 11.78
N GLY A 61 22.01 6.68 10.51
CA GLY A 61 23.07 7.51 9.96
C GLY A 61 22.68 8.99 9.85
N MET A 62 23.66 9.88 9.90
CA MET A 62 23.47 11.32 9.66
C MET A 62 23.07 11.59 8.19
N ASP A 63 23.77 10.96 7.24
CA ASP A 63 23.57 11.12 5.82
C ASP A 63 23.78 9.75 5.11
N PRO A 64 22.74 8.89 5.09
CA PRO A 64 22.84 7.58 4.45
C PRO A 64 23.17 7.67 2.96
N GLN A 65 22.69 8.68 2.26
CA GLN A 65 22.84 8.84 0.82
C GLN A 65 24.26 9.23 0.39
N ARG A 66 25.06 9.75 1.31
CA ARG A 66 26.49 10.02 1.06
C ARG A 66 27.26 8.75 0.69
N LEU A 67 26.92 7.61 1.30
CA LEU A 67 27.57 6.31 1.05
C LEU A 67 26.71 5.37 0.19
N CYS A 68 25.42 5.51 0.27
CA CYS A 68 24.44 4.76 -0.53
C CYS A 68 23.57 5.73 -1.33
N PRO A 69 24.09 6.41 -2.39
CA PRO A 69 23.40 7.52 -3.06
C PRO A 69 22.01 7.14 -3.62
N ARG A 70 21.81 5.88 -3.95
CA ARG A 70 20.53 5.35 -4.46
C ARG A 70 19.62 4.76 -3.39
N ALA A 71 20.01 4.83 -2.11
CA ALA A 71 19.17 4.39 -0.99
C ALA A 71 18.11 5.43 -0.66
N ARG A 72 17.20 5.70 -1.60
CA ARG A 72 16.12 6.69 -1.53
C ARG A 72 14.88 6.18 -2.25
N ILE A 73 13.77 6.88 -2.09
CA ILE A 73 12.54 6.63 -2.82
C ILE A 73 12.23 7.81 -3.74
N ARG A 74 11.83 7.53 -4.98
CA ARG A 74 11.28 8.51 -5.91
C ARG A 74 9.78 8.31 -6.02
N VAL A 75 9.02 9.40 -6.04
CA VAL A 75 7.56 9.39 -6.14
C VAL A 75 7.15 10.13 -7.41
N PHE A 76 6.34 9.49 -8.23
CA PHE A 76 5.80 10.01 -9.48
C PHE A 76 4.28 10.00 -9.45
N TYR A 77 3.66 11.05 -9.93
CA TYR A 77 2.22 11.11 -10.16
C TYR A 77 1.95 11.17 -11.66
N PHE A 78 1.34 10.14 -12.22
CA PHE A 78 1.02 10.03 -13.63
C PHE A 78 -0.41 10.51 -13.89
N ARG A 79 -0.56 11.56 -14.69
CA ARG A 79 -1.84 11.98 -15.29
C ARG A 79 -2.15 11.16 -16.53
N ASP A 80 -1.09 10.82 -17.30
CA ASP A 80 -1.11 9.96 -18.49
C ASP A 80 0.26 9.29 -18.61
N ILE A 81 0.43 8.37 -19.59
CA ILE A 81 1.68 7.63 -19.82
C ILE A 81 2.89 8.56 -20.03
N SER A 82 2.67 9.71 -20.68
CA SER A 82 3.71 10.71 -21.00
C SER A 82 3.67 11.97 -20.16
N ASP A 83 2.65 12.16 -19.32
CA ASP A 83 2.46 13.34 -18.48
C ASP A 83 2.49 12.96 -17.00
N PHE A 84 3.59 13.29 -16.33
CA PHE A 84 3.77 13.00 -14.91
C PHE A 84 4.50 14.12 -14.19
N ASP A 85 4.20 14.28 -12.90
CA ASP A 85 4.97 15.09 -11.96
C ASP A 85 5.90 14.20 -11.16
N GLU A 86 7.12 14.67 -10.94
CA GLU A 86 8.04 14.06 -10.00
C GLU A 86 8.06 14.89 -8.71
N TYR A 87 7.80 14.21 -7.58
CA TYR A 87 7.89 14.84 -6.27
C TYR A 87 9.33 14.88 -5.75
N PRO A 88 9.65 15.72 -4.75
CA PRO A 88 10.96 15.71 -4.12
C PRO A 88 11.33 14.30 -3.64
N GLU A 89 12.60 13.95 -3.84
CA GLU A 89 13.11 12.64 -3.43
C GLU A 89 12.99 12.43 -1.91
N CYS A 90 12.53 11.24 -1.53
CA CYS A 90 12.48 10.85 -0.12
C CYS A 90 13.84 10.27 0.29
N THR A 91 14.64 11.06 0.99
CA THR A 91 16.00 10.75 1.44
C THR A 91 16.06 10.62 2.98
N GLY A 92 17.26 10.40 3.52
CA GLY A 92 17.49 10.20 4.94
C GLY A 92 17.51 8.71 5.33
N THR A 93 17.27 8.43 6.60
CA THR A 93 17.17 7.07 7.12
C THR A 93 15.94 6.34 6.58
N ILE A 94 15.89 5.02 6.73
CA ILE A 94 14.71 4.21 6.32
C ILE A 94 13.42 4.78 6.93
N GLY A 95 13.42 5.13 8.22
CA GLY A 95 12.26 5.72 8.87
C GLY A 95 11.86 7.08 8.28
N GLU A 96 12.83 7.96 8.07
CA GLU A 96 12.59 9.26 7.44
C GLU A 96 12.04 9.12 6.03
N GLN A 97 12.52 8.15 5.25
CA GLN A 97 12.01 7.85 3.91
C GLN A 97 10.57 7.35 3.95
N ILE A 98 10.24 6.42 4.87
CA ILE A 98 8.87 5.93 5.04
C ILE A 98 7.93 7.09 5.35
N ASP A 99 8.27 7.94 6.31
CA ASP A 99 7.42 9.07 6.70
C ASP A 99 7.31 10.13 5.59
N ALA A 100 8.39 10.37 4.84
CA ALA A 100 8.39 11.31 3.72
C ALA A 100 7.48 10.81 2.58
N VAL A 101 7.61 9.54 2.17
CA VAL A 101 6.79 8.98 1.10
C VAL A 101 5.32 8.89 1.48
N MET A 102 4.99 8.53 2.74
CA MET A 102 3.61 8.51 3.21
C MET A 102 2.97 9.90 3.16
N ARG A 103 3.69 10.96 3.58
CA ARG A 103 3.23 12.35 3.43
C ARG A 103 3.04 12.73 1.96
N THR A 104 3.97 12.35 1.09
CA THR A 104 3.89 12.64 -0.35
C THR A 104 2.67 11.96 -0.98
N ILE A 105 2.42 10.68 -0.65
CA ILE A 105 1.22 9.95 -1.13
C ILE A 105 -0.05 10.64 -0.66
N ALA A 106 -0.12 11.05 0.61
CA ALA A 106 -1.29 11.74 1.16
C ALA A 106 -1.59 13.07 0.45
N VAL A 107 -0.55 13.83 0.06
CA VAL A 107 -0.70 15.08 -0.71
C VAL A 107 -1.08 14.81 -2.16
N ALA A 108 -0.41 13.84 -2.81
CA ALA A 108 -0.66 13.49 -4.21
C ALA A 108 -2.03 12.82 -4.42
N ASN A 109 -2.56 12.21 -3.36
CA ASN A 109 -3.76 11.39 -3.39
C ASN A 109 -4.66 11.68 -2.17
N PRO A 110 -5.17 12.90 -2.04
CA PRO A 110 -6.00 13.27 -0.90
C PRO A 110 -7.23 12.36 -0.81
N ALA A 111 -7.54 11.90 0.40
CA ALA A 111 -8.78 11.17 0.68
C ALA A 111 -9.96 12.00 0.18
N ARG A 112 -10.80 11.43 -0.68
CA ARG A 112 -12.01 12.12 -1.15
C ARG A 112 -13.08 11.98 -0.10
N ILE A 113 -13.61 13.10 0.35
CA ILE A 113 -14.84 13.15 1.14
C ILE A 113 -15.99 12.95 0.16
N THR A 114 -16.57 11.76 0.11
CA THR A 114 -17.82 11.52 -0.62
C THR A 114 -19.00 11.73 0.32
N PHE A 115 -19.92 12.61 -0.07
CA PHE A 115 -21.22 12.68 0.59
C PHE A 115 -22.12 11.64 -0.08
N PRO A 116 -22.83 10.79 0.67
CA PRO A 116 -23.79 9.88 0.06
C PRO A 116 -24.81 10.68 -0.74
N ALA A 117 -25.10 10.25 -1.97
CA ALA A 117 -26.15 10.84 -2.78
C ALA A 117 -27.47 10.75 -2.00
N SER A 118 -28.11 11.89 -1.74
CA SER A 118 -29.33 11.93 -0.94
C SER A 118 -30.47 11.19 -1.63
N SER A 119 -30.88 10.06 -1.09
CA SER A 119 -32.19 9.49 -1.38
C SER A 119 -33.25 10.25 -0.56
N ALA A 120 -34.34 10.65 -1.21
CA ALA A 120 -35.43 11.34 -0.54
C ALA A 120 -36.09 10.40 0.48
N GLY A 121 -35.82 10.59 1.78
CA GLY A 121 -36.40 9.80 2.86
C GLY A 121 -35.45 9.36 3.97
N GLU A 122 -34.14 9.61 3.84
CA GLU A 122 -33.16 9.25 4.89
C GLU A 122 -33.05 10.32 5.99
N ASP A 123 -32.86 9.84 7.23
CA ASP A 123 -32.75 10.66 8.44
C ASP A 123 -31.55 11.63 8.36
N LEU A 124 -31.73 12.86 8.87
CA LEU A 124 -30.68 13.91 8.84
C LEU A 124 -29.36 13.46 9.45
N VAL A 125 -29.36 12.50 10.39
CA VAL A 125 -28.19 11.95 11.08
C VAL A 125 -27.39 11.02 10.17
N GLU A 126 -28.03 10.27 9.26
CA GLU A 126 -27.32 9.46 8.27
C GLU A 126 -26.73 10.30 7.13
N ARG A 127 -27.35 11.42 6.80
CA ARG A 127 -26.88 12.40 5.80
C ARG A 127 -25.55 13.06 6.18
N THR A 128 -25.20 13.09 7.47
CA THR A 128 -23.95 13.68 7.97
C THR A 128 -22.83 12.67 8.21
N LYS A 129 -23.05 11.38 8.01
CA LYS A 129 -21.97 10.39 8.05
C LYS A 129 -21.06 10.62 6.83
N ARG A 130 -19.95 11.31 7.06
CA ARG A 130 -18.84 11.38 6.12
C ARG A 130 -18.29 9.99 5.92
N HIS A 131 -18.48 9.41 4.74
CA HIS A 131 -17.67 8.29 4.31
C HIS A 131 -16.37 8.86 3.75
N GLU A 132 -15.35 8.92 4.57
CA GLU A 132 -13.98 9.11 4.08
C GLU A 132 -13.61 7.79 3.37
N SER A 133 -13.76 7.75 2.06
CA SER A 133 -13.24 6.62 1.31
C SER A 133 -11.72 6.76 1.25
N VAL A 134 -11.04 5.92 1.97
CA VAL A 134 -9.58 5.81 1.92
C VAL A 134 -9.21 5.28 0.54
N ALA A 135 -8.33 5.99 -0.17
CA ALA A 135 -7.90 5.52 -1.49
C ALA A 135 -7.11 4.20 -1.38
N TYR A 136 -6.36 4.04 -0.29
CA TYR A 136 -5.61 2.84 0.09
C TYR A 136 -5.48 2.80 1.61
N PRO A 137 -5.47 1.63 2.27
CA PRO A 137 -5.25 1.54 3.71
C PRO A 137 -3.82 1.99 4.08
N ASP A 138 -3.69 2.99 4.93
CA ASP A 138 -2.39 3.56 5.32
C ASP A 138 -1.43 2.52 5.88
N LEU A 139 -1.93 1.58 6.67
CA LEU A 139 -1.13 0.50 7.24
C LEU A 139 -0.62 -0.47 6.16
N ALA A 140 -1.42 -0.76 5.13
CA ALA A 140 -1.01 -1.62 4.02
C ALA A 140 0.07 -0.94 3.16
N LEU A 141 -0.09 0.37 2.88
CA LEU A 141 0.93 1.15 2.17
C LEU A 141 2.24 1.24 2.96
N ARG A 142 2.15 1.57 4.25
CA ARG A 142 3.33 1.65 5.14
C ARG A 142 4.08 0.33 5.17
N GLU A 143 3.37 -0.79 5.28
CA GLU A 143 3.94 -2.14 5.25
C GLU A 143 4.66 -2.41 3.92
N ALA A 144 4.02 -2.13 2.79
CA ALA A 144 4.61 -2.35 1.47
C ALA A 144 5.87 -1.49 1.24
N ILE A 145 5.86 -0.22 1.69
CA ILE A 145 7.01 0.68 1.59
C ILE A 145 8.14 0.20 2.50
N THR A 146 7.81 -0.19 3.73
CA THR A 146 8.79 -0.74 4.67
C THR A 146 9.44 -1.98 4.11
N ASN A 147 8.64 -2.92 3.57
CA ASN A 147 9.14 -4.14 2.93
C ASN A 147 10.00 -3.83 1.70
N ALA A 148 9.63 -2.83 0.90
CA ALA A 148 10.44 -2.39 -0.23
C ALA A 148 11.84 -1.92 0.21
N LEU A 149 11.94 -1.14 1.29
CA LEU A 149 13.24 -0.67 1.81
C LEU A 149 14.03 -1.77 2.51
N VAL A 150 13.37 -2.60 3.32
CA VAL A 150 14.03 -3.67 4.09
C VAL A 150 14.51 -4.81 3.20
N HIS A 151 13.75 -5.15 2.17
CA HIS A 151 14.09 -6.22 1.23
C HIS A 151 14.77 -5.75 -0.06
N ARG A 152 15.05 -4.45 -0.17
CA ARG A 152 15.76 -3.89 -1.31
C ARG A 152 17.10 -4.59 -1.52
N ASP A 153 17.47 -4.79 -2.76
CA ASP A 153 18.83 -5.17 -3.11
C ASP A 153 19.71 -3.92 -3.22
N TYR A 154 20.46 -3.63 -2.15
CA TYR A 154 21.35 -2.47 -2.09
C TYR A 154 22.61 -2.63 -2.95
N THR A 155 22.84 -3.80 -3.56
CA THR A 155 23.95 -4.04 -4.49
C THR A 155 23.61 -3.65 -5.92
N VAL A 156 22.34 -3.49 -6.24
CA VAL A 156 21.90 -3.04 -7.58
C VAL A 156 22.22 -1.57 -7.76
N VAL A 157 23.21 -1.33 -8.63
CA VAL A 157 23.66 0.02 -8.96
C VAL A 157 22.71 0.63 -9.99
N GLY A 158 22.35 1.90 -9.78
CA GLY A 158 21.60 2.68 -10.77
C GLY A 158 20.09 2.64 -10.66
N SER A 159 19.51 1.87 -9.71
CA SER A 159 18.06 1.89 -9.48
C SER A 159 17.71 2.16 -8.01
N GLU A 160 16.58 2.80 -7.80
CA GLU A 160 16.01 3.15 -6.51
C GLU A 160 14.61 2.53 -6.33
N VAL A 161 14.05 2.62 -5.15
CA VAL A 161 12.63 2.32 -4.95
C VAL A 161 11.80 3.41 -5.61
N GLU A 162 10.83 3.03 -6.43
CA GLU A 162 9.93 3.95 -7.11
C GLU A 162 8.49 3.74 -6.64
N VAL A 163 7.79 4.82 -6.34
CA VAL A 163 6.36 4.83 -6.06
C VAL A 163 5.69 5.60 -7.19
N LYS A 164 4.83 4.91 -7.95
CA LYS A 164 4.11 5.48 -9.09
C LYS A 164 2.63 5.53 -8.78
N ILE A 165 2.07 6.73 -8.76
CA ILE A 165 0.68 7.00 -8.45
C ILE A 165 -0.05 7.28 -9.75
N TYR A 166 -1.07 6.47 -10.06
CA TYR A 166 -1.97 6.63 -11.21
C TYR A 166 -3.37 6.99 -10.71
N SER A 167 -4.25 7.30 -11.64
CA SER A 167 -5.66 7.59 -11.32
C SER A 167 -6.40 6.40 -10.71
N ASP A 168 -6.01 5.17 -11.08
CA ASP A 168 -6.67 3.90 -10.72
C ASP A 168 -5.86 3.00 -9.79
N ARG A 169 -4.55 3.24 -9.63
CA ARG A 169 -3.66 2.38 -8.87
C ARG A 169 -2.43 3.10 -8.32
N LEU A 170 -1.77 2.47 -7.36
CA LEU A 170 -0.46 2.87 -6.84
C LEU A 170 0.49 1.66 -6.98
N VAL A 171 1.65 1.89 -7.57
CA VAL A 171 2.66 0.86 -7.85
C VAL A 171 3.93 1.16 -7.04
N ILE A 172 4.40 0.21 -6.26
CA ILE A 172 5.68 0.27 -5.55
C ILE A 172 6.61 -0.72 -6.23
N GLN A 173 7.67 -0.19 -6.85
CA GLN A 173 8.70 -0.99 -7.53
C GLN A 173 9.98 -0.99 -6.71
N ASN A 174 10.44 -2.19 -6.33
CA ASN A 174 11.62 -2.40 -5.51
C ASN A 174 12.74 -3.06 -6.33
N PRO A 175 13.96 -2.49 -6.38
CA PRO A 175 15.13 -3.17 -6.95
C PRO A 175 15.45 -4.48 -6.21
N GLY A 176 15.58 -5.55 -6.97
CA GLY A 176 15.81 -6.89 -6.45
C GLY A 176 14.58 -7.79 -6.53
N ARG A 177 14.78 -9.00 -7.02
CA ARG A 177 13.75 -10.03 -7.16
C ARG A 177 13.43 -10.67 -5.80
N LEU A 178 12.41 -11.50 -5.73
CA LEU A 178 12.18 -12.35 -4.55
C LEU A 178 13.41 -13.19 -4.24
N MET A 179 13.59 -13.52 -2.97
CA MET A 179 14.66 -14.44 -2.55
C MET A 179 14.45 -15.82 -3.17
N PRO A 180 15.53 -16.53 -3.56
CA PRO A 180 15.40 -17.84 -4.17
C PRO A 180 14.54 -18.80 -3.36
N GLY A 181 13.60 -19.46 -4.03
CA GLY A 181 12.63 -20.37 -3.43
C GLY A 181 11.46 -19.70 -2.74
N LEU A 182 11.21 -18.41 -2.98
CA LEU A 182 9.95 -17.74 -2.72
C LEU A 182 9.23 -17.46 -4.04
N THR A 183 7.90 -17.63 -4.04
CA THR A 183 7.01 -17.32 -5.16
C THR A 183 5.97 -16.29 -4.73
N THR A 184 5.38 -15.60 -5.70
CA THR A 184 4.28 -14.66 -5.44
C THR A 184 3.05 -15.35 -4.86
N ASP A 185 2.83 -16.63 -5.19
CA ASP A 185 1.72 -17.41 -4.64
C ASP A 185 1.93 -17.76 -3.16
N GLU A 186 3.18 -18.05 -2.76
CA GLU A 186 3.51 -18.27 -1.35
C GLU A 186 3.30 -17.01 -0.52
N LEU A 187 3.57 -15.81 -1.06
CA LEU A 187 3.31 -14.55 -0.35
C LEU A 187 1.82 -14.30 -0.03
N ARG A 188 0.91 -15.03 -0.67
CA ARG A 188 -0.54 -14.97 -0.42
C ARG A 188 -1.02 -15.97 0.63
N GLN A 189 -0.12 -16.80 1.15
CA GLN A 189 -0.44 -17.84 2.14
C GLN A 189 -0.05 -17.37 3.54
N ASP A 190 -0.75 -17.84 4.56
CA ASP A 190 -0.48 -17.54 5.96
C ASP A 190 -0.30 -18.86 6.76
N PRO A 191 0.84 -19.07 7.43
CA PRO A 191 2.07 -18.29 7.33
C PRO A 191 2.87 -18.63 6.07
N HIS A 192 3.62 -17.66 5.54
CA HIS A 192 4.58 -17.94 4.47
C HIS A 192 6.03 -17.90 4.98
N PRO A 193 6.99 -18.57 4.28
CA PRO A 193 8.40 -18.52 4.66
C PRO A 193 8.96 -17.10 4.62
N SER A 194 9.44 -16.59 5.76
CA SER A 194 10.10 -15.29 5.82
C SER A 194 11.57 -15.43 5.44
N ARG A 195 11.94 -14.96 4.24
CA ARG A 195 13.33 -14.93 3.76
C ARG A 195 13.80 -13.49 3.62
N ARG A 196 14.68 -13.07 4.51
CA ARG A 196 15.13 -11.68 4.61
C ARG A 196 16.40 -11.48 3.78
N ARG A 197 16.36 -10.55 2.80
CA ARG A 197 17.56 -10.17 2.02
C ARG A 197 18.58 -9.44 2.90
N ASN A 198 18.12 -8.53 3.75
CA ASN A 198 18.92 -7.74 4.65
C ASN A 198 18.56 -8.08 6.11
N PRO A 199 19.05 -9.21 6.67
CA PRO A 199 18.62 -9.70 7.98
C PRO A 199 18.81 -8.67 9.09
N LEU A 200 19.96 -7.97 9.11
CA LEU A 200 20.27 -6.98 10.13
C LEU A 200 19.36 -5.73 10.05
N ILE A 201 19.08 -5.25 8.82
CA ILE A 201 18.11 -4.15 8.63
C ILE A 201 16.73 -4.58 9.11
N ALA A 202 16.25 -5.75 8.66
CA ALA A 202 14.94 -6.28 9.05
C ALA A 202 14.80 -6.46 10.56
N GLU A 203 15.86 -6.94 11.20
CA GLU A 203 15.88 -7.21 12.61
C GLU A 203 15.83 -5.93 13.44
N ILE A 204 16.66 -4.94 13.08
CA ILE A 204 16.70 -3.66 13.79
C ILE A 204 15.47 -2.80 13.45
N ALA A 205 15.04 -2.74 12.18
CA ALA A 205 13.81 -2.05 11.80
C ALA A 205 12.57 -2.62 12.51
N GLY A 206 12.54 -3.94 12.76
CA GLY A 206 11.49 -4.58 13.56
C GLY A 206 11.42 -4.11 15.02
N LEU A 207 12.44 -3.40 15.53
CA LEU A 207 12.41 -2.81 16.87
C LEU A 207 11.56 -1.54 16.93
N ASP A 208 11.49 -0.77 15.85
CA ASP A 208 10.85 0.55 15.82
C ASP A 208 9.74 0.69 14.75
N TYR A 209 9.88 0.05 13.61
CA TYR A 209 9.05 0.29 12.41
C TYR A 209 8.03 -0.81 12.08
N TRP A 210 7.30 -1.35 13.04
CA TRP A 210 6.13 -2.20 12.76
C TRP A 210 6.34 -3.32 11.72
N ILE A 211 7.56 -3.88 11.60
CA ILE A 211 7.79 -5.08 10.81
C ILE A 211 7.37 -6.26 11.68
N GLU A 212 6.31 -6.92 11.30
CA GLU A 212 5.90 -8.17 11.92
C GLU A 212 6.93 -9.26 11.60
N ARG A 213 7.24 -10.10 12.59
CA ARG A 213 8.31 -11.10 12.49
C ARG A 213 7.87 -12.42 11.88
N ALA A 214 6.57 -12.60 11.69
CA ALA A 214 5.97 -13.90 11.50
C ALA A 214 5.74 -14.29 10.02
N GLY A 215 6.12 -13.48 9.03
CA GLY A 215 5.78 -13.74 7.63
C GLY A 215 4.28 -13.60 7.36
N THR A 216 3.62 -12.65 8.04
CA THR A 216 2.20 -12.32 7.87
C THR A 216 2.02 -10.97 7.16
N ASP A 217 3.12 -10.31 6.83
CA ASP A 217 3.15 -8.94 6.32
C ASP A 217 2.31 -8.77 5.03
N THR A 218 2.48 -9.68 4.08
CA THR A 218 1.76 -9.64 2.79
C THR A 218 0.31 -10.06 2.92
N THR A 219 0.00 -11.05 3.73
CA THR A 219 -1.38 -11.49 4.00
C THR A 219 -2.15 -10.44 4.79
N ARG A 220 -1.47 -9.70 5.68
CA ARG A 220 -2.05 -8.55 6.37
C ARG A 220 -2.37 -7.42 5.40
N MET A 221 -1.47 -7.08 4.45
CA MET A 221 -1.78 -6.10 3.41
C MET A 221 -3.02 -6.49 2.61
N ILE A 222 -3.14 -7.76 2.22
CA ILE A 222 -4.32 -8.30 1.53
C ILE A 222 -5.57 -8.08 2.38
N LYS A 223 -5.54 -8.52 3.63
CA LYS A 223 -6.68 -8.41 4.55
C LYS A 223 -7.10 -6.96 4.79
N LEU A 224 -6.15 -6.03 4.98
CA LEU A 224 -6.46 -4.62 5.16
C LEU A 224 -7.16 -4.02 3.93
N CYS A 225 -6.82 -4.45 2.72
CA CYS A 225 -7.51 -4.03 1.51
C CYS A 225 -8.92 -4.65 1.44
N GLU A 226 -9.07 -5.93 1.77
CA GLU A 226 -10.38 -6.62 1.78
C GLU A 226 -11.33 -6.03 2.83
N ASP A 227 -10.84 -5.72 4.03
CA ASP A 227 -11.61 -5.10 5.11
C ASP A 227 -12.16 -3.71 4.73
N GLU A 228 -11.46 -2.97 3.84
CA GLU A 228 -11.89 -1.69 3.28
C GLU A 228 -12.67 -1.84 1.96
N GLY A 229 -12.98 -3.07 1.52
CA GLY A 229 -13.68 -3.35 0.28
C GLY A 229 -12.90 -3.00 -0.99
N LEU A 230 -11.57 -2.95 -0.90
CA LEU A 230 -10.67 -2.67 -2.01
C LEU A 230 -10.19 -3.97 -2.67
N PRO A 231 -9.79 -3.92 -3.94
CA PRO A 231 -9.14 -5.06 -4.58
C PRO A 231 -7.87 -5.47 -3.82
N THR A 232 -7.61 -6.78 -3.76
CA THR A 232 -6.38 -7.30 -3.17
C THR A 232 -5.15 -6.83 -3.96
N PRO A 233 -4.03 -6.50 -3.28
CA PRO A 233 -2.82 -6.07 -3.97
C PRO A 233 -2.24 -7.18 -4.84
N GLU A 234 -1.66 -6.81 -5.97
CA GLU A 234 -0.93 -7.71 -6.84
C GLU A 234 0.57 -7.70 -6.52
N PHE A 235 1.17 -8.89 -6.55
CA PHE A 235 2.60 -9.10 -6.36
C PHE A 235 3.20 -9.67 -7.64
N GLU A 236 4.25 -9.02 -8.15
CA GLU A 236 4.93 -9.45 -9.36
C GLU A 236 6.45 -9.51 -9.15
N ASP A 237 7.05 -10.66 -9.48
CA ASP A 237 8.51 -10.85 -9.49
C ASP A 237 9.02 -10.80 -10.92
N ARG A 238 9.58 -9.65 -11.32
CA ARG A 238 10.08 -9.38 -12.67
C ARG A 238 11.61 -9.35 -12.69
N SER A 239 12.19 -9.46 -13.87
CA SER A 239 13.65 -9.30 -14.04
C SER A 239 14.17 -7.94 -13.56
N SER A 240 13.35 -6.90 -13.62
CA SER A 240 13.65 -5.53 -13.16
C SER A 240 13.52 -5.35 -11.64
N GLY A 241 12.94 -6.30 -10.92
CA GLY A 241 12.70 -6.21 -9.48
C GLY A 241 11.34 -6.74 -9.06
N PHE A 242 10.98 -6.51 -7.81
CA PHE A 242 9.70 -6.90 -7.22
C PHE A 242 8.73 -5.72 -7.22
N THR A 243 7.48 -5.96 -7.59
CA THR A 243 6.46 -4.92 -7.70
C THR A 243 5.24 -5.29 -6.86
N VAL A 244 4.72 -4.31 -6.13
CA VAL A 244 3.42 -4.38 -5.43
C VAL A 244 2.51 -3.34 -6.04
N THR A 245 1.32 -3.74 -6.47
CA THR A 245 0.30 -2.85 -7.03
C THR A 245 -0.94 -2.85 -6.16
N PHE A 246 -1.30 -1.68 -5.66
CA PHE A 246 -2.56 -1.42 -4.97
C PHE A 246 -3.54 -0.79 -5.96
N TYR A 247 -4.74 -1.30 -6.02
CA TYR A 247 -5.80 -0.75 -6.87
C TYR A 247 -6.77 0.08 -6.02
N ARG A 248 -7.25 1.19 -6.59
CA ARG A 248 -8.36 1.94 -6.00
C ARG A 248 -9.65 1.15 -6.12
N ASP A 249 -10.64 1.55 -5.35
CA ASP A 249 -12.00 1.09 -5.55
C ASP A 249 -12.46 1.42 -6.99
N PRO A 250 -12.65 0.43 -7.84
CA PRO A 250 -13.05 0.64 -9.23
C PRO A 250 -14.53 1.03 -9.35
N TRP A 251 -15.30 0.85 -8.27
CA TRP A 251 -16.74 1.05 -8.22
C TRP A 251 -17.06 2.42 -7.63
N THR A 252 -16.39 3.48 -8.10
CA THR A 252 -16.70 4.86 -7.76
C THR A 252 -17.45 5.54 -8.89
N TRP A 253 -18.24 6.56 -8.55
CA TRP A 253 -19.00 7.31 -9.54
C TRP A 253 -18.11 7.86 -10.66
N GLU A 254 -16.97 8.42 -10.29
CA GLU A 254 -16.02 9.04 -11.23
C GLU A 254 -15.43 8.04 -12.20
N ILE A 255 -14.98 6.88 -11.71
CA ILE A 255 -14.39 5.83 -12.55
C ILE A 255 -15.46 5.27 -13.47
N LEU A 256 -16.65 4.95 -12.96
CA LEU A 256 -17.74 4.41 -13.73
C LEU A 256 -18.24 5.40 -14.80
N ALA A 257 -18.30 6.69 -14.49
CA ALA A 257 -18.63 7.73 -15.48
C ALA A 257 -17.50 7.89 -16.52
N GLY A 258 -16.23 7.82 -16.07
CA GLY A 258 -15.05 7.90 -16.94
C GLY A 258 -14.96 6.78 -17.97
N VAL A 259 -15.42 5.57 -17.65
CA VAL A 259 -15.55 4.47 -18.62
C VAL A 259 -16.81 4.56 -19.51
N GLY A 260 -17.47 5.70 -19.51
CA GLY A 260 -18.61 6.01 -20.41
C GLY A 260 -19.93 5.37 -20.02
N LEU A 261 -20.15 5.03 -18.76
CA LEU A 261 -21.46 4.61 -18.28
C LEU A 261 -22.41 5.81 -18.19
N LYS A 262 -23.66 5.56 -18.53
CA LYS A 262 -24.73 6.53 -18.33
C LYS A 262 -25.03 6.65 -16.83
N GLU A 263 -25.46 7.84 -16.36
CA GLU A 263 -25.79 8.09 -14.98
C GLU A 263 -26.67 7.00 -14.34
N ARG A 264 -27.72 6.55 -15.05
CA ARG A 264 -28.60 5.48 -14.57
C ARG A 264 -27.91 4.11 -14.43
N GLN A 265 -26.90 3.84 -15.28
CA GLN A 265 -26.09 2.63 -15.17
C GLN A 265 -25.15 2.70 -13.97
N VAL A 266 -24.54 3.86 -13.73
CA VAL A 266 -23.74 4.13 -12.52
C VAL A 266 -24.60 3.92 -11.28
N LYS A 267 -25.83 4.49 -11.21
CA LYS A 267 -26.77 4.26 -10.09
C LYS A 267 -27.02 2.78 -9.84
N GLY A 268 -27.22 2.00 -10.90
CA GLY A 268 -27.44 0.55 -10.80
C GLY A 268 -26.21 -0.19 -10.23
N VAL A 269 -25.00 0.13 -10.70
CA VAL A 269 -23.75 -0.46 -10.22
C VAL A 269 -23.51 -0.06 -8.75
N MET A 270 -23.70 1.21 -8.39
CA MET A 270 -23.57 1.69 -7.01
C MET A 270 -24.57 1.00 -6.07
N HIS A 271 -25.78 0.71 -6.52
CA HIS A 271 -26.74 -0.07 -5.75
C HIS A 271 -26.23 -1.49 -5.48
N VAL A 272 -25.70 -2.18 -6.52
CA VAL A 272 -25.10 -3.53 -6.35
C VAL A 272 -23.95 -3.49 -5.36
N LYS A 273 -23.10 -2.46 -5.42
CA LYS A 273 -21.98 -2.29 -4.48
C LYS A 273 -22.45 -2.25 -3.02
N VAL A 274 -23.56 -1.58 -2.74
CA VAL A 274 -24.07 -1.42 -1.36
C VAL A 274 -24.90 -2.63 -0.91
N HIS A 275 -25.70 -3.21 -1.82
CA HIS A 275 -26.71 -4.22 -1.46
C HIS A 275 -26.31 -5.64 -1.89
N GLY A 276 -25.18 -5.80 -2.58
CA GLY A 276 -24.64 -7.08 -3.05
C GLY A 276 -25.19 -7.52 -4.41
N GLU A 277 -26.46 -7.27 -4.72
CA GLU A 277 -27.11 -7.74 -5.97
C GLU A 277 -28.22 -6.79 -6.45
N ILE A 278 -28.60 -6.94 -7.69
CA ILE A 278 -29.76 -6.25 -8.28
C ILE A 278 -30.48 -7.12 -9.30
N GLY A 279 -31.81 -7.21 -9.21
CA GLY A 279 -32.66 -7.79 -10.24
C GLY A 279 -33.18 -6.73 -11.20
N VAL A 280 -33.88 -7.17 -12.27
CA VAL A 280 -34.47 -6.26 -13.26
C VAL A 280 -35.45 -5.27 -12.62
N THR A 281 -36.28 -5.69 -11.67
CA THR A 281 -37.23 -4.85 -10.96
C THR A 281 -36.52 -3.81 -10.08
N GLY A 282 -35.55 -4.22 -9.28
CA GLY A 282 -34.75 -3.30 -8.46
C GLY A 282 -33.99 -2.26 -9.32
N TYR A 283 -33.47 -2.69 -10.49
CA TYR A 283 -32.84 -1.75 -11.42
C TYR A 283 -33.83 -0.72 -11.99
N GLN A 284 -35.07 -1.13 -12.31
CA GLN A 284 -36.10 -0.20 -12.77
C GLN A 284 -36.39 0.92 -11.72
N GLU A 285 -36.46 0.53 -10.46
CA GLU A 285 -36.69 1.45 -9.33
C GLU A 285 -35.52 2.40 -9.11
N VAL A 286 -34.30 1.86 -9.03
CA VAL A 286 -33.06 2.63 -8.79
C VAL A 286 -32.75 3.59 -9.95
N ALA A 287 -32.87 3.11 -11.17
CA ALA A 287 -32.52 3.84 -12.39
C ALA A 287 -33.68 4.67 -12.95
N GLN A 288 -34.92 4.51 -12.42
CA GLN A 288 -36.16 5.15 -12.86
C GLN A 288 -36.40 4.93 -14.37
N VAL A 289 -36.37 3.68 -14.84
CA VAL A 289 -36.50 3.33 -16.25
C VAL A 289 -37.54 2.24 -16.50
N SER A 290 -37.97 2.11 -17.75
CA SER A 290 -38.82 1.00 -18.19
C SER A 290 -38.11 -0.35 -18.10
N LYS A 291 -38.88 -1.44 -18.01
CA LYS A 291 -38.36 -2.81 -18.00
C LYS A 291 -37.46 -3.12 -19.20
N SER A 292 -37.83 -2.66 -20.41
CA SER A 292 -37.02 -2.86 -21.62
C SER A 292 -35.68 -2.15 -21.55
N THR A 293 -35.65 -0.95 -20.97
CA THR A 293 -34.42 -0.19 -20.75
C THR A 293 -33.54 -0.86 -19.68
N ALA A 294 -34.13 -1.32 -18.56
CA ALA A 294 -33.42 -2.04 -17.52
C ALA A 294 -32.74 -3.30 -18.05
N VAL A 295 -33.45 -4.13 -18.81
CA VAL A 295 -32.86 -5.33 -19.41
C VAL A 295 -31.71 -5.01 -20.37
N ARG A 296 -31.86 -3.95 -21.16
CA ARG A 296 -30.81 -3.53 -22.10
C ARG A 296 -29.56 -3.02 -21.37
N ASP A 297 -29.75 -2.18 -20.34
CA ASP A 297 -28.66 -1.61 -19.57
C ASP A 297 -27.93 -2.71 -18.74
N LEU A 298 -28.66 -3.63 -18.14
CA LEU A 298 -28.05 -4.78 -17.41
C LEU A 298 -27.26 -5.70 -18.35
N ARG A 299 -27.73 -5.94 -19.58
CA ARG A 299 -26.97 -6.70 -20.59
C ARG A 299 -25.72 -5.96 -21.08
N ASP A 300 -25.78 -4.63 -21.21
CA ASP A 300 -24.61 -3.81 -21.54
C ASP A 300 -23.56 -3.89 -20.42
N LEU A 301 -23.99 -3.78 -19.17
CA LEU A 301 -23.10 -3.92 -18.00
C LEU A 301 -22.51 -5.32 -17.88
N GLU A 302 -23.28 -6.37 -18.16
CA GLU A 302 -22.81 -7.76 -18.25
C GLU A 302 -21.79 -7.93 -19.39
N GLY A 303 -22.10 -7.43 -20.57
CA GLY A 303 -21.22 -7.50 -21.74
C GLY A 303 -19.88 -6.77 -21.57
N ARG A 304 -19.85 -5.74 -20.70
CA ARG A 304 -18.62 -5.03 -20.32
C ARG A 304 -17.88 -5.67 -19.14
N GLY A 305 -18.43 -6.75 -18.55
CA GLY A 305 -17.86 -7.41 -17.37
C GLY A 305 -17.95 -6.57 -16.08
N ILE A 306 -18.81 -5.54 -16.06
CA ILE A 306 -19.07 -4.68 -14.89
C ILE A 306 -19.98 -5.39 -13.91
N LEU A 307 -20.97 -6.12 -14.42
CA LEU A 307 -21.84 -6.98 -13.62
C LEU A 307 -21.78 -8.42 -14.15
N ASP A 308 -21.81 -9.38 -13.25
CA ASP A 308 -21.92 -10.80 -13.54
C ASP A 308 -23.36 -11.27 -13.28
N LYS A 309 -23.93 -11.96 -14.26
CA LYS A 309 -25.28 -12.48 -14.19
C LYS A 309 -25.33 -13.84 -13.48
N HIS A 310 -26.22 -13.96 -12.51
CA HIS A 310 -26.50 -15.18 -11.75
C HIS A 310 -27.98 -15.58 -11.82
N GLY A 311 -28.25 -16.86 -11.63
CA GLY A 311 -29.61 -17.40 -11.68
C GLY A 311 -30.19 -17.52 -13.08
N ALA A 312 -31.43 -17.96 -13.18
CA ALA A 312 -32.18 -18.12 -14.42
C ALA A 312 -33.66 -17.76 -14.22
N GLY A 313 -34.31 -17.30 -15.28
CA GLY A 313 -35.73 -16.94 -15.26
C GLY A 313 -36.06 -15.83 -14.27
N PRO A 314 -37.09 -16.02 -13.42
CA PRO A 314 -37.50 -15.00 -12.44
C PRO A 314 -36.44 -14.72 -11.35
N CYS A 315 -35.55 -15.68 -11.08
CA CYS A 315 -34.48 -15.55 -10.08
C CYS A 315 -33.19 -14.96 -10.64
N THR A 316 -33.22 -14.34 -11.83
CA THR A 316 -32.05 -13.69 -12.40
C THR A 316 -31.69 -12.43 -11.62
N HIS A 317 -30.47 -12.38 -11.12
CA HIS A 317 -29.88 -11.21 -10.47
C HIS A 317 -28.46 -10.97 -10.99
N TYR A 318 -27.92 -9.80 -10.69
CA TYR A 318 -26.61 -9.34 -11.12
C TYR A 318 -25.83 -8.90 -9.90
N ILE A 319 -24.58 -9.35 -9.81
CA ILE A 319 -23.61 -8.95 -8.77
C ILE A 319 -22.46 -8.18 -9.44
N LEU A 320 -21.58 -7.56 -8.64
CA LEU A 320 -20.38 -6.92 -9.18
C LEU A 320 -19.52 -7.95 -9.92
N GLY A 321 -19.10 -7.59 -11.11
CA GLY A 321 -18.19 -8.38 -11.94
C GLY A 321 -16.73 -8.21 -11.49
N LYS A 322 -15.82 -8.74 -12.31
CA LYS A 322 -14.38 -8.47 -12.14
C LYS A 322 -14.11 -6.99 -12.44
N VAL A 323 -13.10 -6.44 -11.71
CA VAL A 323 -12.68 -5.04 -11.82
C VAL A 323 -12.65 -4.60 -13.30
N PRO A 324 -13.38 -3.54 -13.68
CA PRO A 324 -13.32 -3.02 -15.03
C PRO A 324 -11.88 -2.62 -15.35
N LYS A 325 -11.34 -3.14 -16.47
CA LYS A 325 -10.07 -2.63 -17.00
C LYS A 325 -10.34 -1.20 -17.46
N VAL A 326 -9.84 -0.23 -16.70
CA VAL A 326 -9.79 1.16 -17.15
C VAL A 326 -8.77 1.20 -18.29
N PRO A 327 -9.13 1.76 -19.46
CA PRO A 327 -8.23 1.83 -20.62
C PRO A 327 -6.98 2.69 -20.34
#